data_bbde8ddfdde2254de58c5f9d1d4e3bba
#
_entry.id   bbde8ddfdde2254de58c5f9d1d4e3bba
#
_cell.length_a   1.000
_cell.length_b   1.000
_cell.length_c   1.000
_cell.angle_alpha   90.00
_cell.angle_beta   90.00
_cell.angle_gamma   90.00
#
_symmetry.space_group_name_H-M   'P 1'
#
loop_
_entity.id
_entity.type
_entity.pdbx_description
1 polymer ?
#
loop_
_entity_poly.entity_id
_entity_poly.type
_entity_poly.pdbx_seq_one_letter_code
_entity_poly.pdbx_strand_id
1 'polypeptide(L)'
;MRRPIAALMAFWLGCLISFQAQAAERVALIFGNSNYQNAPRLPNPVNDATDVASAFERLGFSVTLVKNGTFDSMRRALLDFAQQAQSADIAVLYFAGHGMEIRDENWLIPIDAELRLDVAASQEAVALASIMPMVSRARKLGLVILDACRDNPFGKQLQSSLPGRSLPSRGLASVEPPGSVLVAFAAKHGTTADDGGGRNSPFTTALLRNLETPGLEVGYLFRNVHDEVYTATEHRQEPYVYGTLSKEPIYLKPSTENSTPTLSDAAQAWAAVKETNSQEVLAKFIESFGTTVYGELARERLTNLGKSQNPPGRGEERTPPPAATANPEPQSETAAPPKTTVALLPSVALPSNFAALSGRWIARMNCPIGSTNGFADFDASADGSVTATADNGDRYTGRMSGNSVSVQRKVDGGVVRARLTLTVSPNGRQSLDGTVVDSRLSFAPCSWHGNKH
;
A
#
# COMPACT_ATOMS: atom_id res chain seq x y z
N MET A 1 23.13 -54.32 46.80
CA MET A 1 22.52 -52.97 46.65
C MET A 1 23.07 -52.30 45.41
N ARG A 2 22.43 -52.52 44.25
CA ARG A 2 22.72 -51.80 42.99
C ARG A 2 21.37 -51.28 42.49
N ARG A 3 21.19 -49.95 42.51
CA ARG A 3 19.97 -49.22 42.01
C ARG A 3 20.43 -48.08 41.04
N PRO A 4 19.55 -47.58 40.20
CA PRO A 4 19.74 -47.57 38.75
C PRO A 4 20.04 -46.14 38.28
N ILE A 5 21.07 -46.02 37.43
CA ILE A 5 21.45 -44.78 36.72
C ILE A 5 20.71 -44.65 35.35
N ALA A 6 19.89 -45.67 35.03
CA ALA A 6 19.24 -45.70 33.69
C ALA A 6 17.97 -44.87 33.55
N ALA A 7 17.42 -44.24 34.60
CA ALA A 7 16.16 -43.50 34.54
C ALA A 7 16.28 -41.98 34.26
N LEU A 8 17.49 -41.44 34.32
CA LEU A 8 17.72 -39.99 34.11
C LEU A 8 18.09 -39.59 32.66
N MET A 9 18.45 -40.54 31.80
CA MET A 9 18.72 -40.28 30.39
C MET A 9 17.51 -40.27 29.48
N ALA A 10 16.36 -40.81 29.92
CA ALA A 10 15.13 -40.87 29.12
C ALA A 10 14.31 -39.58 29.16
N PHE A 11 14.60 -38.66 30.09
CA PHE A 11 13.82 -37.41 30.24
C PHE A 11 14.36 -36.25 29.42
N TRP A 12 15.58 -36.35 28.87
CA TRP A 12 16.20 -35.28 28.06
C TRP A 12 15.97 -35.43 26.53
N LEU A 13 15.34 -36.52 26.08
CA LEU A 13 15.12 -36.78 24.65
C LEU A 13 13.72 -36.38 24.18
N GLY A 14 12.87 -35.84 25.06
CA GLY A 14 11.46 -35.50 24.77
C GLY A 14 11.17 -34.04 24.44
N CYS A 15 12.14 -33.14 24.44
CA CYS A 15 11.90 -31.68 24.26
C CYS A 15 12.63 -31.08 23.05
N LEU A 16 12.83 -31.85 21.99
CA LEU A 16 12.97 -31.27 20.66
C LEU A 16 11.58 -30.90 20.16
N ILE A 17 11.01 -29.83 20.73
CA ILE A 17 9.91 -29.10 20.09
C ILE A 17 10.50 -28.60 18.79
N SER A 18 10.23 -29.35 17.73
CA SER A 18 10.43 -28.85 16.37
C SER A 18 9.63 -27.56 16.27
N PHE A 19 10.26 -26.40 16.35
CA PHE A 19 9.74 -25.17 15.79
C PHE A 19 9.64 -25.44 14.30
N GLN A 20 8.56 -26.10 13.89
CA GLN A 20 8.14 -26.02 12.51
C GLN A 20 7.84 -24.53 12.27
N ALA A 21 8.71 -23.85 11.56
CA ALA A 21 8.37 -22.56 10.97
C ALA A 21 7.07 -22.80 10.21
N GLN A 22 5.96 -22.33 10.78
CA GLN A 22 4.66 -22.45 10.15
C GLN A 22 4.78 -21.68 8.83
N ALA A 23 4.77 -22.42 7.72
CA ALA A 23 4.80 -21.81 6.41
C ALA A 23 3.68 -20.76 6.38
N ALA A 24 3.97 -19.56 5.92
CA ALA A 24 3.02 -18.49 5.85
C ALA A 24 1.78 -19.00 5.10
N GLU A 25 0.64 -19.07 5.79
CA GLU A 25 -0.59 -19.54 5.19
C GLU A 25 -1.05 -18.51 4.16
N ARG A 26 -1.23 -18.96 2.93
CA ARG A 26 -1.61 -18.12 1.78
C ARG A 26 -2.84 -18.72 1.14
N VAL A 27 -3.90 -17.93 1.00
CA VAL A 27 -5.17 -18.39 0.46
C VAL A 27 -5.58 -17.53 -0.74
N ALA A 28 -6.15 -18.16 -1.75
CA ALA A 28 -6.68 -17.48 -2.92
C ALA A 28 -8.05 -18.02 -3.31
N LEU A 29 -9.01 -17.12 -3.50
CA LEU A 29 -10.31 -17.42 -4.10
C LEU A 29 -10.37 -16.77 -5.48
N ILE A 30 -10.63 -17.59 -6.48
CA ILE A 30 -10.55 -17.20 -7.89
C ILE A 30 -11.86 -17.52 -8.59
N PHE A 31 -12.47 -16.48 -9.18
CA PHE A 31 -13.69 -16.58 -9.96
C PHE A 31 -13.43 -16.29 -11.43
N GLY A 32 -14.03 -17.10 -12.33
CA GLY A 32 -14.05 -16.86 -13.76
C GLY A 32 -15.42 -17.13 -14.36
N ASN A 33 -16.15 -16.07 -14.73
CA ASN A 33 -17.51 -16.12 -15.21
C ASN A 33 -17.58 -15.76 -16.69
N SER A 34 -17.83 -16.77 -17.54
CA SER A 34 -17.94 -16.63 -19.01
C SER A 34 -19.37 -16.87 -19.51
N ASN A 35 -20.06 -17.88 -18.98
CA ASN A 35 -21.30 -18.41 -19.55
C ASN A 35 -22.54 -17.82 -18.89
N TYR A 36 -22.71 -16.51 -19.03
CA TYR A 36 -23.88 -15.80 -18.49
C TYR A 36 -25.17 -16.26 -19.12
N GLN A 37 -26.24 -16.40 -18.30
CA GLN A 37 -27.56 -16.84 -18.75
C GLN A 37 -28.39 -15.66 -19.29
N ASN A 38 -28.24 -14.48 -18.68
CA ASN A 38 -29.04 -13.28 -18.98
C ASN A 38 -28.21 -12.10 -19.46
N ALA A 39 -26.94 -12.30 -19.80
CA ALA A 39 -26.01 -11.30 -20.32
C ALA A 39 -25.14 -11.88 -21.42
N PRO A 40 -24.46 -11.06 -22.22
CA PRO A 40 -23.51 -11.55 -23.23
C PRO A 40 -22.44 -12.45 -22.64
N ARG A 41 -22.09 -13.52 -23.33
CA ARG A 41 -20.97 -14.39 -22.95
C ARG A 41 -19.65 -13.69 -23.16
N LEU A 42 -18.69 -13.97 -22.28
CA LEU A 42 -17.32 -13.48 -22.36
C LEU A 42 -16.36 -14.62 -22.74
N PRO A 43 -15.41 -14.39 -23.66
CA PRO A 43 -14.53 -15.47 -24.15
C PRO A 43 -13.46 -15.90 -23.14
N ASN A 44 -12.88 -14.96 -22.38
CA ASN A 44 -11.63 -15.16 -21.66
C ASN A 44 -11.76 -15.47 -20.16
N PRO A 45 -12.77 -15.04 -19.38
CA PRO A 45 -12.75 -15.10 -17.92
C PRO A 45 -12.46 -16.48 -17.32
N VAL A 46 -12.98 -17.56 -17.91
CA VAL A 46 -12.71 -18.92 -17.44
C VAL A 46 -11.25 -19.34 -17.70
N ASN A 47 -10.65 -18.88 -18.81
CA ASN A 47 -9.23 -19.12 -19.10
C ASN A 47 -8.37 -18.31 -18.14
N ASP A 48 -8.68 -17.03 -17.96
CA ASP A 48 -7.99 -16.10 -17.06
C ASP A 48 -7.94 -16.66 -15.64
N ALA A 49 -9.10 -17.03 -15.11
CA ALA A 49 -9.21 -17.61 -13.78
C ALA A 49 -8.44 -18.94 -13.65
N THR A 50 -8.43 -19.77 -14.69
CA THR A 50 -7.70 -21.06 -14.70
C THR A 50 -6.20 -20.84 -14.64
N ASP A 51 -5.69 -19.93 -15.47
CA ASP A 51 -4.26 -19.66 -15.57
C ASP A 51 -3.76 -18.93 -14.32
N VAL A 52 -4.55 -17.99 -13.77
CA VAL A 52 -4.26 -17.29 -12.49
C VAL A 52 -4.27 -18.27 -11.32
N ALA A 53 -5.25 -19.18 -11.25
CA ALA A 53 -5.30 -20.22 -10.22
C ALA A 53 -4.02 -21.06 -10.22
N SER A 54 -3.61 -21.55 -11.38
CA SER A 54 -2.39 -22.34 -11.52
C SER A 54 -1.12 -21.55 -11.13
N ALA A 55 -1.07 -20.24 -11.41
CA ALA A 55 0.05 -19.40 -10.98
C ALA A 55 0.09 -19.24 -9.45
N PHE A 56 -1.06 -19.00 -8.78
CA PHE A 56 -1.12 -18.94 -7.34
C PHE A 56 -0.81 -20.28 -6.66
N GLU A 57 -1.23 -21.42 -7.22
CA GLU A 57 -0.83 -22.74 -6.74
C GLU A 57 0.70 -22.90 -6.76
N ARG A 58 1.37 -22.53 -7.87
CA ARG A 58 2.84 -22.54 -7.95
C ARG A 58 3.53 -21.60 -6.97
N LEU A 59 2.84 -20.55 -6.56
CA LEU A 59 3.30 -19.62 -5.51
C LEU A 59 3.01 -20.12 -4.09
N GLY A 60 2.47 -21.33 -3.92
CA GLY A 60 2.21 -21.96 -2.64
C GLY A 60 0.94 -21.47 -1.94
N PHE A 61 -0.04 -20.95 -2.68
CA PHE A 61 -1.36 -20.62 -2.15
C PHE A 61 -2.26 -21.85 -2.11
N SER A 62 -3.10 -21.94 -1.08
CA SER A 62 -4.29 -22.80 -1.10
C SER A 62 -5.35 -22.12 -1.96
N VAL A 63 -5.65 -22.68 -3.12
CA VAL A 63 -6.50 -22.06 -4.15
C VAL A 63 -7.87 -22.69 -4.20
N THR A 64 -8.91 -21.86 -4.16
CA THR A 64 -10.30 -22.25 -4.50
C THR A 64 -10.66 -21.59 -5.83
N LEU A 65 -10.91 -22.42 -6.87
CA LEU A 65 -11.30 -21.95 -8.20
C LEU A 65 -12.79 -22.24 -8.46
N VAL A 66 -13.55 -21.20 -8.78
CA VAL A 66 -14.96 -21.28 -9.15
C VAL A 66 -15.14 -20.78 -10.57
N LYS A 67 -15.53 -21.67 -11.47
CA LYS A 67 -15.80 -21.37 -12.87
C LYS A 67 -17.30 -21.28 -13.10
N ASN A 68 -17.76 -20.23 -13.76
CA ASN A 68 -19.18 -20.00 -14.07
C ASN A 68 -20.03 -20.07 -12.78
N GLY A 69 -19.65 -19.29 -11.79
CA GLY A 69 -20.28 -19.28 -10.47
C GLY A 69 -21.69 -18.67 -10.50
N THR A 70 -22.67 -19.40 -10.01
CA THR A 70 -23.98 -18.84 -9.64
C THR A 70 -23.87 -18.00 -8.39
N PHE A 71 -24.86 -17.16 -8.12
CA PHE A 71 -24.90 -16.34 -6.90
C PHE A 71 -24.66 -17.18 -5.63
N ASP A 72 -25.36 -18.29 -5.53
CA ASP A 72 -25.25 -19.21 -4.39
C ASP A 72 -23.86 -19.85 -4.26
N SER A 73 -23.24 -20.25 -5.39
CA SER A 73 -21.92 -20.86 -5.36
C SER A 73 -20.83 -19.85 -5.02
N MET A 74 -20.91 -18.62 -5.56
CA MET A 74 -20.00 -17.53 -5.23
C MET A 74 -20.11 -17.15 -3.75
N ARG A 75 -21.34 -17.02 -3.23
CA ARG A 75 -21.59 -16.68 -1.83
C ARG A 75 -21.02 -17.74 -0.87
N ARG A 76 -21.19 -19.02 -1.17
CA ARG A 76 -20.61 -20.11 -0.35
C ARG A 76 -19.10 -20.06 -0.37
N ALA A 77 -18.48 -19.95 -1.54
CA ALA A 77 -17.03 -19.86 -1.66
C ALA A 77 -16.45 -18.63 -0.92
N LEU A 78 -17.15 -17.51 -0.91
CA LEU A 78 -16.77 -16.31 -0.15
C LEU A 78 -16.83 -16.53 1.37
N LEU A 79 -17.82 -17.26 1.88
CA LEU A 79 -17.91 -17.58 3.31
C LEU A 79 -16.77 -18.50 3.75
N ASP A 80 -16.46 -19.53 2.96
CA ASP A 80 -15.34 -20.45 3.23
C ASP A 80 -14.00 -19.71 3.16
N PHE A 81 -13.83 -18.85 2.16
CA PHE A 81 -12.65 -18.00 2.02
C PHE A 81 -12.48 -17.04 3.20
N ALA A 82 -13.57 -16.43 3.69
CA ALA A 82 -13.52 -15.53 4.83
C ALA A 82 -13.03 -16.22 6.13
N GLN A 83 -13.29 -17.51 6.30
CA GLN A 83 -12.75 -18.30 7.40
C GLN A 83 -11.25 -18.57 7.21
N GLN A 84 -10.84 -18.96 6.01
CA GLN A 84 -9.43 -19.23 5.70
C GLN A 84 -8.58 -17.97 5.81
N ALA A 85 -9.08 -16.81 5.38
CA ALA A 85 -8.39 -15.54 5.44
C ALA A 85 -8.00 -15.11 6.86
N GLN A 86 -8.71 -15.56 7.91
CA GLN A 86 -8.40 -15.20 9.30
C GLN A 86 -7.05 -15.75 9.78
N SER A 87 -6.64 -16.92 9.28
CA SER A 87 -5.35 -17.54 9.62
C SER A 87 -4.24 -17.21 8.63
N ALA A 88 -4.60 -16.64 7.48
CA ALA A 88 -3.67 -16.38 6.40
C ALA A 88 -2.78 -15.16 6.63
N ASP A 89 -1.54 -15.21 6.11
CA ASP A 89 -0.68 -14.04 5.97
C ASP A 89 -1.11 -13.18 4.78
N ILE A 90 -1.47 -13.85 3.67
CA ILE A 90 -1.92 -13.21 2.44
C ILE A 90 -3.23 -13.85 1.99
N ALA A 91 -4.26 -13.05 1.78
CA ALA A 91 -5.53 -13.47 1.23
C ALA A 91 -5.79 -12.76 -0.09
N VAL A 92 -5.99 -13.53 -1.16
CA VAL A 92 -6.21 -13.01 -2.52
C VAL A 92 -7.60 -13.37 -2.99
N LEU A 93 -8.32 -12.40 -3.54
CA LEU A 93 -9.51 -12.62 -4.34
C LEU A 93 -9.24 -12.12 -5.77
N TYR A 94 -9.43 -12.99 -6.75
CA TYR A 94 -9.40 -12.67 -8.17
C TYR A 94 -10.78 -12.90 -8.77
N PHE A 95 -11.24 -11.96 -9.58
CA PHE A 95 -12.48 -12.09 -10.33
C PHE A 95 -12.28 -11.65 -11.78
N ALA A 96 -12.64 -12.53 -12.71
CA ALA A 96 -12.77 -12.22 -14.14
C ALA A 96 -14.22 -12.45 -14.58
N GLY A 97 -14.84 -11.43 -15.22
CA GLY A 97 -16.24 -11.49 -15.62
C GLY A 97 -16.90 -10.12 -15.76
N HIS A 98 -18.22 -10.11 -15.85
CA HIS A 98 -18.99 -8.86 -15.80
C HIS A 98 -18.97 -8.23 -14.43
N GLY A 99 -18.63 -6.96 -14.39
CA GLY A 99 -18.80 -6.11 -13.21
C GLY A 99 -19.68 -4.89 -13.59
N MET A 100 -20.37 -4.34 -12.62
CA MET A 100 -21.15 -3.13 -12.83
C MET A 100 -21.12 -2.23 -11.62
N GLU A 101 -21.41 -0.96 -11.83
CA GLU A 101 -21.64 0.03 -10.80
C GLU A 101 -23.14 0.35 -10.71
N ILE A 102 -23.68 0.31 -9.50
CA ILE A 102 -25.01 0.80 -9.19
C ILE A 102 -24.93 1.67 -7.94
N ARG A 103 -25.28 2.95 -8.02
CA ARG A 103 -25.30 3.89 -6.89
C ARG A 103 -23.95 4.01 -6.18
N ASP A 104 -22.89 4.20 -6.95
CA ASP A 104 -21.50 4.28 -6.49
C ASP A 104 -20.99 2.99 -5.80
N GLU A 105 -21.68 1.86 -5.95
CA GLU A 105 -21.27 0.56 -5.44
C GLU A 105 -20.93 -0.40 -6.57
N ASN A 106 -19.81 -1.11 -6.42
CA ASN A 106 -19.33 -2.10 -7.39
C ASN A 106 -19.90 -3.48 -7.09
N TRP A 107 -20.40 -4.14 -8.13
CA TRP A 107 -21.02 -5.46 -8.07
C TRP A 107 -20.34 -6.43 -9.01
N LEU A 108 -19.99 -7.61 -8.51
CA LEU A 108 -19.48 -8.75 -9.28
C LEU A 108 -20.66 -9.63 -9.67
N ILE A 109 -20.80 -9.92 -10.95
CA ILE A 109 -22.00 -10.52 -11.52
C ILE A 109 -21.86 -12.03 -11.62
N PRO A 110 -22.72 -12.82 -10.94
CA PRO A 110 -22.84 -14.27 -11.13
C PRO A 110 -23.47 -14.59 -12.50
N ILE A 111 -23.28 -15.82 -12.97
CA ILE A 111 -23.78 -16.19 -14.29
C ILE A 111 -25.30 -16.26 -14.42
N ASP A 112 -26.03 -16.43 -13.30
CA ASP A 112 -27.48 -16.56 -13.19
C ASP A 112 -28.21 -15.26 -12.86
N ALA A 113 -27.49 -14.15 -12.66
CA ALA A 113 -28.11 -12.84 -12.36
C ALA A 113 -29.03 -12.38 -13.50
N GLU A 114 -30.22 -11.90 -13.15
CA GLU A 114 -31.18 -11.30 -14.07
C GLU A 114 -31.17 -9.76 -14.05
N LEU A 115 -31.00 -9.17 -12.87
CA LEU A 115 -30.83 -7.74 -12.61
C LEU A 115 -31.87 -6.85 -13.35
N ARG A 116 -33.15 -7.23 -13.24
CA ARG A 116 -34.24 -6.49 -13.85
C ARG A 116 -34.52 -5.16 -13.17
N LEU A 117 -34.16 -5.04 -11.89
CA LEU A 117 -34.29 -3.85 -11.06
C LEU A 117 -32.97 -3.57 -10.34
N ASP A 118 -32.68 -2.30 -10.09
CA ASP A 118 -31.47 -1.89 -9.36
C ASP A 118 -31.43 -2.44 -7.91
N VAL A 119 -32.59 -2.56 -7.26
CA VAL A 119 -32.72 -3.15 -5.91
C VAL A 119 -32.44 -4.64 -5.90
N ALA A 120 -32.53 -5.34 -7.03
CA ALA A 120 -32.22 -6.76 -7.14
C ALA A 120 -30.72 -7.05 -7.01
N ALA A 121 -29.84 -6.06 -7.22
CA ALA A 121 -28.40 -6.24 -7.13
C ALA A 121 -27.96 -6.87 -5.81
N SER A 122 -28.55 -6.49 -4.68
CA SER A 122 -28.23 -7.04 -3.37
C SER A 122 -28.65 -8.51 -3.18
N GLN A 123 -29.50 -9.05 -4.06
CA GLN A 123 -30.00 -10.43 -4.01
C GLN A 123 -29.43 -11.31 -5.13
N GLU A 124 -28.89 -10.70 -6.18
CA GLU A 124 -28.50 -11.41 -7.39
C GLU A 124 -27.02 -11.17 -7.76
N ALA A 125 -26.30 -10.26 -7.08
CA ALA A 125 -24.92 -9.94 -7.32
C ALA A 125 -24.12 -9.80 -6.03
N VAL A 126 -22.79 -9.88 -6.12
CA VAL A 126 -21.88 -9.79 -4.98
C VAL A 126 -21.31 -8.37 -4.89
N ALA A 127 -21.64 -7.64 -3.82
CA ALA A 127 -21.08 -6.33 -3.57
C ALA A 127 -19.57 -6.40 -3.29
N LEU A 128 -18.75 -5.61 -3.99
CA LEU A 128 -17.33 -5.52 -3.72
C LEU A 128 -17.06 -5.05 -2.27
N ALA A 129 -17.89 -4.17 -1.75
CA ALA A 129 -17.82 -3.69 -0.36
C ALA A 129 -17.94 -4.83 0.66
N SER A 130 -18.67 -5.92 0.34
CA SER A 130 -18.78 -7.09 1.23
C SER A 130 -17.52 -7.96 1.24
N ILE A 131 -16.69 -7.89 0.21
CA ILE A 131 -15.45 -8.66 0.05
C ILE A 131 -14.30 -8.03 0.84
N MET A 132 -14.26 -6.69 0.92
CA MET A 132 -13.19 -5.97 1.59
C MET A 132 -12.93 -6.42 3.05
N PRO A 133 -13.95 -6.56 3.91
CA PRO A 133 -13.76 -7.07 5.27
C PRO A 133 -13.27 -8.52 5.32
N MET A 134 -13.47 -9.31 4.27
CA MET A 134 -13.03 -10.71 4.22
C MET A 134 -11.52 -10.78 3.98
N VAL A 135 -11.02 -10.08 2.95
CA VAL A 135 -9.58 -10.04 2.63
C VAL A 135 -8.77 -9.28 3.69
N SER A 136 -9.35 -8.27 4.35
CA SER A 136 -8.68 -7.48 5.39
C SER A 136 -8.36 -8.27 6.67
N ARG A 137 -8.88 -9.49 6.81
CA ARG A 137 -8.57 -10.39 7.91
C ARG A 137 -7.17 -11.00 7.83
N ALA A 138 -6.56 -11.00 6.65
CA ALA A 138 -5.19 -11.48 6.47
C ALA A 138 -4.19 -10.61 7.25
N ARG A 139 -3.19 -11.27 7.84
CA ARG A 139 -2.24 -10.62 8.76
C ARG A 139 -1.33 -9.59 8.07
N LYS A 140 -0.99 -9.81 6.79
CA LYS A 140 -0.03 -8.95 6.06
C LYS A 140 -0.65 -8.22 4.88
N LEU A 141 -1.44 -8.93 4.05
CA LEU A 141 -2.01 -8.37 2.83
C LEU A 141 -3.35 -9.01 2.48
N GLY A 142 -4.37 -8.19 2.32
CA GLY A 142 -5.56 -8.50 1.54
C GLY A 142 -5.40 -7.96 0.12
N LEU A 143 -5.61 -8.79 -0.89
CA LEU A 143 -5.47 -8.41 -2.29
C LEU A 143 -6.73 -8.77 -3.06
N VAL A 144 -7.36 -7.79 -3.69
CA VAL A 144 -8.48 -7.99 -4.61
C VAL A 144 -8.04 -7.59 -6.01
N ILE A 145 -8.20 -8.49 -6.97
CA ILE A 145 -7.80 -8.28 -8.37
C ILE A 145 -9.06 -8.44 -9.23
N LEU A 146 -9.43 -7.40 -9.95
CA LEU A 146 -10.67 -7.32 -10.71
C LEU A 146 -10.36 -7.14 -12.20
N ASP A 147 -10.46 -8.24 -12.93
CA ASP A 147 -10.44 -8.27 -14.40
C ASP A 147 -11.89 -8.33 -14.91
N ALA A 148 -12.58 -7.21 -14.70
CA ALA A 148 -13.99 -7.09 -15.04
C ALA A 148 -14.21 -6.04 -16.13
N CYS A 149 -14.91 -6.44 -17.18
CA CYS A 149 -15.42 -5.52 -18.19
C CYS A 149 -16.38 -4.54 -17.56
N ARG A 150 -16.37 -3.31 -18.05
CA ARG A 150 -17.12 -2.20 -17.46
C ARG A 150 -18.32 -1.76 -18.27
N ASP A 151 -18.63 -2.49 -19.31
CA ASP A 151 -19.89 -2.30 -20.00
C ASP A 151 -20.98 -2.97 -19.18
N ASN A 152 -21.86 -2.16 -18.60
CA ASN A 152 -23.00 -2.68 -17.84
C ASN A 152 -23.93 -3.43 -18.81
N PRO A 153 -23.91 -4.79 -18.84
CA PRO A 153 -24.70 -5.55 -19.79
C PRO A 153 -26.20 -5.45 -19.51
N PHE A 154 -26.58 -4.99 -18.31
CA PHE A 154 -27.96 -4.80 -17.85
C PHE A 154 -28.40 -3.32 -17.94
N GLY A 155 -27.55 -2.43 -18.45
CA GLY A 155 -27.80 -0.98 -18.42
C GLY A 155 -29.14 -0.56 -19.04
N LYS A 156 -29.55 -1.18 -20.16
CA LYS A 156 -30.84 -0.90 -20.80
C LYS A 156 -32.04 -1.34 -19.94
N GLN A 157 -31.93 -2.49 -19.28
CA GLN A 157 -32.99 -3.03 -18.42
C GLN A 157 -33.13 -2.21 -17.14
N LEU A 158 -32.00 -1.86 -16.51
CA LEU A 158 -31.97 -1.05 -15.30
C LEU A 158 -32.42 0.38 -15.55
N GLN A 159 -32.09 0.99 -16.72
CA GLN A 159 -32.52 2.33 -17.09
C GLN A 159 -34.03 2.44 -17.24
N SER A 160 -34.70 1.37 -17.70
CA SER A 160 -36.18 1.35 -17.81
C SER A 160 -36.86 1.34 -16.44
N SER A 161 -36.17 0.86 -15.39
CA SER A 161 -36.71 0.82 -14.02
C SER A 161 -36.40 2.06 -13.18
N LEU A 162 -35.61 3.01 -13.68
CA LEU A 162 -35.17 4.23 -12.99
C LEU A 162 -35.51 5.48 -13.81
N PRO A 163 -36.79 5.84 -13.95
CA PRO A 163 -37.16 7.03 -14.71
C PRO A 163 -36.56 8.29 -14.07
N GLY A 164 -35.78 9.05 -14.86
CA GLY A 164 -35.18 10.33 -14.45
C GLY A 164 -33.78 10.25 -13.79
N ARG A 165 -33.14 9.08 -13.72
CA ARG A 165 -31.75 8.93 -13.28
C ARG A 165 -30.91 8.35 -14.40
N SER A 166 -29.75 8.96 -14.67
CA SER A 166 -28.74 8.39 -15.52
C SER A 166 -28.00 7.32 -14.71
N LEU A 167 -28.01 6.07 -15.15
CA LEU A 167 -27.02 5.09 -14.67
C LEU A 167 -25.65 5.50 -15.19
N PRO A 168 -24.58 5.40 -14.39
CA PRO A 168 -23.23 5.55 -14.91
C PRO A 168 -23.07 4.55 -16.07
N SER A 169 -22.78 5.05 -17.23
CA SER A 169 -22.77 4.25 -18.45
C SER A 169 -21.48 3.44 -18.61
N ARG A 170 -20.45 3.71 -17.80
CA ARG A 170 -19.13 3.11 -17.95
C ARG A 170 -18.33 3.10 -16.64
N GLY A 171 -17.78 1.94 -16.31
CA GLY A 171 -16.76 1.78 -15.28
C GLY A 171 -17.27 1.26 -13.94
N LEU A 172 -16.33 0.84 -13.12
CA LEU A 172 -16.54 0.53 -11.70
C LEU A 172 -16.22 1.79 -10.87
N ALA A 173 -16.89 1.99 -9.73
CA ALA A 173 -16.63 3.10 -8.82
C ALA A 173 -15.25 2.98 -8.18
N SER A 174 -14.70 4.12 -7.77
CA SER A 174 -13.50 4.13 -6.93
C SER A 174 -13.80 3.48 -5.58
N VAL A 175 -12.79 2.83 -4.97
CA VAL A 175 -12.91 2.18 -3.68
C VAL A 175 -11.89 2.73 -2.71
N GLU A 176 -12.21 2.72 -1.41
CA GLU A 176 -11.27 3.04 -0.34
C GLU A 176 -11.09 1.78 0.52
N PRO A 177 -10.07 0.94 0.22
CA PRO A 177 -9.85 -0.28 0.96
C PRO A 177 -9.42 -0.02 2.41
N PRO A 178 -9.90 -0.80 3.38
CA PRO A 178 -9.47 -0.67 4.78
C PRO A 178 -8.09 -1.29 5.02
N GLY A 179 -7.26 -0.66 5.84
CA GLY A 179 -5.99 -1.24 6.33
C GLY A 179 -5.01 -1.63 5.22
N SER A 180 -4.39 -2.81 5.33
CA SER A 180 -3.44 -3.36 4.36
C SER A 180 -4.16 -4.13 3.24
N VAL A 181 -5.14 -3.50 2.59
CA VAL A 181 -5.85 -4.07 1.45
C VAL A 181 -5.50 -3.28 0.18
N LEU A 182 -5.13 -4.01 -0.87
CA LEU A 182 -5.00 -3.48 -2.22
C LEU A 182 -6.14 -3.99 -3.09
N VAL A 183 -6.66 -3.11 -3.94
CA VAL A 183 -7.63 -3.45 -4.98
C VAL A 183 -7.09 -3.02 -6.32
N ALA A 184 -6.75 -3.99 -7.16
CA ALA A 184 -6.27 -3.78 -8.51
C ALA A 184 -7.40 -3.97 -9.51
N PHE A 185 -7.65 -2.96 -10.32
CA PHE A 185 -8.62 -2.97 -11.40
C PHE A 185 -7.91 -3.06 -12.74
N ALA A 186 -8.45 -3.87 -13.65
CA ALA A 186 -7.94 -3.99 -15.01
C ALA A 186 -7.98 -2.66 -15.77
N ALA A 187 -8.87 -1.74 -15.39
CA ALA A 187 -8.92 -0.42 -16.00
C ALA A 187 -9.38 0.65 -14.99
N LYS A 188 -8.97 1.90 -15.19
CA LYS A 188 -9.31 3.06 -14.35
C LYS A 188 -10.81 3.40 -14.38
N HIS A 189 -11.32 4.02 -13.30
CA HIS A 189 -12.68 4.52 -13.25
C HIS A 189 -13.04 5.31 -14.53
N GLY A 190 -14.21 5.00 -15.11
CA GLY A 190 -14.69 5.65 -16.34
C GLY A 190 -14.10 5.12 -17.66
N THR A 191 -13.20 4.12 -17.65
CA THR A 191 -12.66 3.50 -18.86
C THR A 191 -13.05 2.03 -18.97
N THR A 192 -12.95 1.41 -20.16
CA THR A 192 -13.29 0.01 -20.39
C THR A 192 -12.07 -0.89 -20.29
N ALA A 193 -12.22 -2.10 -19.74
CA ALA A 193 -11.28 -3.19 -19.92
C ALA A 193 -11.56 -3.93 -21.22
N ASP A 194 -10.51 -4.27 -21.94
CA ASP A 194 -10.58 -5.03 -23.20
C ASP A 194 -10.46 -6.54 -22.89
N ASP A 195 -11.32 -7.36 -23.47
CA ASP A 195 -11.19 -8.82 -23.40
C ASP A 195 -9.99 -9.32 -24.21
N GLY A 196 -9.52 -8.53 -25.19
CA GLY A 196 -8.44 -8.91 -26.09
C GLY A 196 -8.81 -10.04 -27.05
N GLY A 197 -7.94 -10.26 -28.05
CA GLY A 197 -8.10 -11.34 -29.05
C GLY A 197 -7.35 -12.64 -28.70
N GLY A 198 -6.71 -12.72 -27.54
CA GLY A 198 -5.91 -13.86 -27.09
C GLY A 198 -6.65 -14.84 -26.19
N ARG A 199 -5.91 -15.82 -25.64
CA ARG A 199 -6.43 -16.76 -24.64
C ARG A 199 -6.85 -16.06 -23.35
N ASN A 200 -6.07 -15.06 -22.94
CA ASN A 200 -6.27 -14.25 -21.75
C ASN A 200 -6.52 -12.80 -22.13
N SER A 201 -7.13 -12.04 -21.24
CA SER A 201 -7.22 -10.59 -21.33
C SER A 201 -5.84 -9.94 -21.35
N PRO A 202 -5.69 -8.70 -21.85
CA PRO A 202 -4.43 -7.96 -21.72
C PRO A 202 -3.96 -7.81 -20.28
N PHE A 203 -4.90 -7.56 -19.34
CA PHE A 203 -4.59 -7.40 -17.93
C PHE A 203 -4.09 -8.72 -17.31
N THR A 204 -4.83 -9.82 -17.50
CA THR A 204 -4.40 -11.12 -16.98
C THR A 204 -3.11 -11.61 -17.64
N THR A 205 -2.89 -11.32 -18.92
CA THR A 205 -1.61 -11.63 -19.58
C THR A 205 -0.42 -10.92 -18.90
N ALA A 206 -0.55 -9.63 -18.62
CA ALA A 206 0.49 -8.87 -17.93
C ALA A 206 0.64 -9.34 -16.47
N LEU A 207 -0.47 -9.62 -15.77
CA LEU A 207 -0.46 -10.13 -14.41
C LEU A 207 0.33 -11.44 -14.31
N LEU A 208 0.05 -12.43 -15.18
CA LEU A 208 0.71 -13.73 -15.19
C LEU A 208 2.22 -13.64 -15.46
N ARG A 209 2.66 -12.68 -16.28
CA ARG A 209 4.09 -12.46 -16.54
C ARG A 209 4.84 -11.97 -15.29
N ASN A 210 4.18 -11.21 -14.44
CA ASN A 210 4.81 -10.57 -13.29
C ASN A 210 4.61 -11.32 -11.98
N LEU A 211 3.53 -12.13 -11.83
CA LEU A 211 3.17 -12.81 -10.58
C LEU A 211 4.29 -13.70 -10.02
N GLU A 212 5.00 -14.42 -10.88
CA GLU A 212 6.01 -15.40 -10.49
C GLU A 212 7.44 -14.85 -10.58
N THR A 213 7.62 -13.54 -10.70
CA THR A 213 8.94 -12.92 -10.71
C THR A 213 9.55 -12.94 -9.31
N PRO A 214 10.68 -13.63 -9.09
CA PRO A 214 11.31 -13.70 -7.77
C PRO A 214 11.75 -12.33 -7.27
N GLY A 215 11.47 -12.03 -6.01
CA GLY A 215 11.88 -10.77 -5.39
C GLY A 215 11.18 -9.52 -5.89
N LEU A 216 10.11 -9.65 -6.69
CA LEU A 216 9.30 -8.52 -7.12
C LEU A 216 8.29 -8.17 -6.01
N GLU A 217 8.42 -6.98 -5.45
CA GLU A 217 7.51 -6.45 -4.44
C GLU A 217 6.14 -6.15 -5.06
N VAL A 218 5.05 -6.38 -4.32
CA VAL A 218 3.67 -6.33 -4.84
C VAL A 218 3.28 -4.97 -5.43
N GLY A 219 3.75 -3.87 -4.90
CA GLY A 219 3.51 -2.54 -5.45
C GLY A 219 4.22 -2.33 -6.80
N TYR A 220 5.45 -2.86 -6.94
CA TYR A 220 6.16 -2.85 -8.22
C TYR A 220 5.55 -3.80 -9.23
N LEU A 221 5.05 -4.97 -8.79
CA LEU A 221 4.32 -5.91 -9.64
C LEU A 221 3.17 -5.19 -10.36
N PHE A 222 2.33 -4.46 -9.65
CA PHE A 222 1.19 -3.76 -10.26
C PHE A 222 1.60 -2.55 -11.11
N ARG A 223 2.75 -1.92 -10.85
CA ARG A 223 3.31 -0.90 -11.75
C ARG A 223 3.73 -1.50 -13.08
N ASN A 224 4.40 -2.67 -13.06
CA ASN A 224 4.75 -3.39 -14.29
C ASN A 224 3.50 -3.80 -15.05
N VAL A 225 2.49 -4.35 -14.37
CA VAL A 225 1.20 -4.71 -14.99
C VAL A 225 0.55 -3.49 -15.65
N HIS A 226 0.53 -2.34 -14.97
CA HIS A 226 0.02 -1.09 -15.53
C HIS A 226 0.72 -0.73 -16.84
N ASP A 227 2.05 -0.67 -16.84
CA ASP A 227 2.84 -0.21 -17.99
C ASP A 227 2.73 -1.20 -19.18
N GLU A 228 2.72 -2.51 -18.89
CA GLU A 228 2.54 -3.54 -19.91
C GLU A 228 1.16 -3.47 -20.58
N VAL A 229 0.09 -3.35 -19.79
CA VAL A 229 -1.29 -3.25 -20.30
C VAL A 229 -1.47 -1.96 -21.08
N TYR A 230 -1.01 -0.84 -20.53
CA TYR A 230 -1.11 0.48 -21.17
C TYR A 230 -0.43 0.49 -22.54
N THR A 231 0.75 -0.14 -22.63
CA THR A 231 1.49 -0.29 -23.89
C THR A 231 0.80 -1.28 -24.85
N ALA A 232 0.42 -2.46 -24.36
CA ALA A 232 -0.16 -3.53 -25.18
C ALA A 232 -1.53 -3.15 -25.77
N THR A 233 -2.26 -2.25 -25.11
CA THR A 233 -3.57 -1.76 -25.57
C THR A 233 -3.50 -0.42 -26.31
N GLU A 234 -2.30 0.03 -26.71
CA GLU A 234 -2.12 1.32 -27.38
C GLU A 234 -2.74 2.48 -26.59
N HIS A 235 -2.50 2.48 -25.27
CA HIS A 235 -2.97 3.49 -24.30
C HIS A 235 -4.50 3.54 -24.11
N ARG A 236 -5.25 2.52 -24.57
CA ARG A 236 -6.72 2.47 -24.43
C ARG A 236 -7.16 1.97 -23.06
N GLN A 237 -6.36 1.11 -22.41
CA GLN A 237 -6.66 0.53 -21.11
C GLN A 237 -5.58 0.92 -20.11
N GLU A 238 -5.99 1.52 -18.99
CA GLU A 238 -5.13 1.98 -17.90
C GLU A 238 -5.50 1.27 -16.60
N PRO A 239 -4.77 0.20 -16.21
CA PRO A 239 -4.98 -0.43 -14.91
C PRO A 239 -4.77 0.54 -13.76
N TYR A 240 -5.48 0.33 -12.65
CA TYR A 240 -5.37 1.21 -11.50
C TYR A 240 -5.44 0.42 -10.19
N VAL A 241 -4.70 0.88 -9.17
CA VAL A 241 -4.65 0.25 -7.85
C VAL A 241 -5.09 1.24 -6.79
N TYR A 242 -6.00 0.82 -5.93
CA TYR A 242 -6.44 1.53 -4.73
C TYR A 242 -5.95 0.83 -3.48
N GLY A 243 -5.65 1.60 -2.45
CA GLY A 243 -5.23 1.09 -1.15
C GLY A 243 -3.83 1.51 -0.77
N THR A 244 -3.40 1.07 0.40
CA THR A 244 -2.10 1.40 0.97
C THR A 244 -1.35 0.13 1.34
N LEU A 245 -0.03 0.15 1.17
CA LEU A 245 0.86 -0.90 1.63
C LEU A 245 1.55 -0.45 2.92
N SER A 246 1.87 -1.42 3.77
CA SER A 246 2.74 -1.18 4.91
C SER A 246 4.17 -0.85 4.44
N LYS A 247 5.00 -0.32 5.34
CA LYS A 247 6.42 -0.09 5.04
C LYS A 247 7.21 -1.39 4.80
N GLU A 248 6.66 -2.52 5.22
CA GLU A 248 7.31 -3.83 5.03
C GLU A 248 7.00 -4.34 3.63
N PRO A 249 8.02 -4.65 2.82
CA PRO A 249 7.81 -5.11 1.46
C PRO A 249 7.16 -6.50 1.45
N ILE A 250 6.19 -6.70 0.58
CA ILE A 250 5.46 -7.96 0.42
C ILE A 250 5.81 -8.58 -0.93
N TYR A 251 6.24 -9.83 -0.90
CA TYR A 251 6.63 -10.61 -2.08
C TYR A 251 5.71 -11.81 -2.23
N LEU A 252 5.07 -11.95 -3.42
CA LEU A 252 4.31 -13.16 -3.75
C LEU A 252 5.25 -14.34 -3.98
N LYS A 253 6.39 -14.09 -4.65
CA LYS A 253 7.49 -15.04 -4.79
C LYS A 253 8.76 -14.45 -4.17
N PRO A 254 9.18 -14.93 -3.00
CA PRO A 254 10.44 -14.48 -2.41
C PRO A 254 11.62 -14.74 -3.36
N SER A 255 12.65 -13.92 -3.31
CA SER A 255 13.90 -14.22 -4.01
C SER A 255 14.53 -15.47 -3.39
N THR A 256 14.93 -16.40 -4.25
CA THR A 256 15.71 -17.59 -3.83
C THR A 256 17.20 -17.28 -3.69
N GLU A 257 17.63 -16.13 -4.19
CA GLU A 257 18.98 -15.65 -3.93
C GLU A 257 19.05 -15.18 -2.49
N ASN A 258 20.05 -15.65 -1.74
CA ASN A 258 20.47 -15.03 -0.49
C ASN A 258 20.49 -13.54 -0.75
N SER A 259 19.56 -12.80 -0.16
CA SER A 259 19.42 -11.37 -0.40
C SER A 259 20.79 -10.73 -0.32
N THR A 260 21.32 -10.32 -1.48
CA THR A 260 22.56 -9.56 -1.49
C THR A 260 22.30 -8.37 -0.58
N PRO A 261 23.06 -8.22 0.53
CA PRO A 261 22.74 -7.21 1.52
C PRO A 261 22.64 -5.85 0.84
N THR A 262 21.54 -5.13 1.08
CA THR A 262 21.34 -3.81 0.45
C THR A 262 22.42 -2.85 0.93
N LEU A 263 22.69 -1.82 0.16
CA LEU A 263 23.64 -0.76 0.58
C LEU A 263 23.24 -0.15 1.93
N SER A 264 21.93 -0.12 2.22
CA SER A 264 21.38 0.33 3.52
C SER A 264 21.74 -0.61 4.65
N ASP A 265 21.62 -1.93 4.44
CA ASP A 265 21.98 -2.95 5.46
C ASP A 265 23.47 -2.94 5.72
N ALA A 266 24.28 -2.82 4.66
CA ALA A 266 25.73 -2.67 4.76
C ALA A 266 26.14 -1.40 5.52
N ALA A 267 25.43 -0.28 5.31
CA ALA A 267 25.68 0.98 6.02
C ALA A 267 25.38 0.85 7.53
N GLN A 268 24.26 0.24 7.90
CA GLN A 268 23.88 0.02 9.29
C GLN A 268 24.85 -0.94 10.00
N ALA A 269 25.17 -2.06 9.36
CA ALA A 269 26.12 -3.02 9.88
C ALA A 269 27.52 -2.39 10.02
N TRP A 270 27.94 -1.57 9.04
CA TRP A 270 29.22 -0.85 9.10
C TRP A 270 29.26 0.14 10.26
N ALA A 271 28.20 0.91 10.47
CA ALA A 271 28.11 1.85 11.61
C ALA A 271 28.34 1.17 12.96
N ALA A 272 27.90 -0.09 13.10
CA ALA A 272 28.08 -0.87 14.33
C ALA A 272 29.52 -1.44 14.49
N VAL A 273 30.24 -1.70 13.39
CA VAL A 273 31.54 -2.40 13.43
C VAL A 273 32.73 -1.53 13.02
N LYS A 274 32.51 -0.33 12.49
CA LYS A 274 33.58 0.55 11.97
C LYS A 274 34.68 0.89 12.96
N GLU A 275 34.39 0.90 14.26
CA GLU A 275 35.34 1.20 15.34
C GLU A 275 35.96 -0.07 15.93
N THR A 276 35.58 -1.29 15.49
CA THR A 276 36.12 -2.53 16.04
C THR A 276 37.58 -2.74 15.70
N ASN A 277 38.34 -3.30 16.65
CA ASN A 277 39.69 -3.75 16.43
C ASN A 277 39.77 -5.30 16.27
N SER A 278 38.61 -5.98 16.26
CA SER A 278 38.53 -7.42 16.07
C SER A 278 38.66 -7.78 14.59
N GLN A 279 39.72 -8.44 14.21
CA GLN A 279 39.93 -8.94 12.85
C GLN A 279 38.84 -9.93 12.43
N GLU A 280 38.36 -10.76 13.38
CA GLU A 280 37.30 -11.75 13.14
C GLU A 280 35.96 -11.06 12.77
N VAL A 281 35.61 -10.00 13.49
CA VAL A 281 34.38 -9.24 13.22
C VAL A 281 34.45 -8.57 11.86
N LEU A 282 35.59 -7.98 11.51
CA LEU A 282 35.79 -7.37 10.18
C LEU A 282 35.78 -8.43 9.07
N ALA A 283 36.35 -9.62 9.31
CA ALA A 283 36.32 -10.70 8.33
C ALA A 283 34.89 -11.19 8.07
N LYS A 284 34.06 -11.38 9.10
CA LYS A 284 32.65 -11.74 8.97
C LYS A 284 31.84 -10.64 8.27
N PHE A 285 32.14 -9.37 8.55
CA PHE A 285 31.53 -8.26 7.84
C PHE A 285 31.88 -8.29 6.33
N ILE A 286 33.14 -8.55 5.99
CA ILE A 286 33.60 -8.68 4.60
C ILE A 286 32.93 -9.87 3.90
N GLU A 287 32.74 -10.99 4.59
CA GLU A 287 32.01 -12.15 4.06
C GLU A 287 30.56 -11.78 3.67
N SER A 288 29.88 -11.03 4.52
CA SER A 288 28.47 -10.66 4.30
C SER A 288 28.27 -9.47 3.36
N PHE A 289 29.19 -8.48 3.35
CA PHE A 289 29.02 -7.19 2.67
C PHE A 289 30.18 -6.86 1.70
N GLY A 290 31.01 -7.83 1.38
CA GLY A 290 32.26 -7.63 0.63
C GLY A 290 32.12 -7.00 -0.77
N THR A 291 30.95 -7.09 -1.38
CA THR A 291 30.66 -6.50 -2.70
C THR A 291 30.22 -5.02 -2.62
N THR A 292 30.08 -4.46 -1.42
CA THR A 292 29.67 -3.07 -1.19
C THR A 292 30.88 -2.19 -0.92
N VAL A 293 30.71 -0.86 -1.05
CA VAL A 293 31.72 0.15 -0.68
C VAL A 293 32.16 0.01 0.79
N TYR A 294 31.26 -0.44 1.66
CA TYR A 294 31.55 -0.69 3.08
C TYR A 294 32.43 -1.94 3.28
N GLY A 295 32.29 -2.93 2.40
CA GLY A 295 33.18 -4.09 2.37
C GLY A 295 34.61 -3.72 2.00
N GLU A 296 34.82 -2.77 1.13
CA GLU A 296 36.14 -2.21 0.79
C GLU A 296 36.76 -1.48 1.98
N LEU A 297 36.00 -0.62 2.66
CA LEU A 297 36.42 0.06 3.89
C LEU A 297 36.79 -0.94 5.00
N ALA A 298 36.06 -2.03 5.13
CA ALA A 298 36.38 -3.09 6.09
C ALA A 298 37.69 -3.82 5.74
N ARG A 299 37.97 -4.10 4.47
CA ARG A 299 39.25 -4.69 4.00
C ARG A 299 40.43 -3.77 4.28
N GLU A 300 40.28 -2.49 3.99
CA GLU A 300 41.33 -1.52 4.29
C GLU A 300 41.64 -1.44 5.79
N ARG A 301 40.58 -1.38 6.64
CA ARG A 301 40.74 -1.39 8.09
C ARG A 301 41.42 -2.69 8.60
N LEU A 302 41.03 -3.85 8.08
CA LEU A 302 41.63 -5.14 8.42
C LEU A 302 43.10 -5.17 8.06
N THR A 303 43.46 -4.63 6.89
CA THR A 303 44.86 -4.52 6.44
C THR A 303 45.70 -3.62 7.36
N ASN A 304 45.10 -2.50 7.78
CA ASN A 304 45.80 -1.55 8.67
C ASN A 304 45.99 -2.11 10.08
N LEU A 305 45.04 -2.89 10.60
CA LEU A 305 45.20 -3.61 11.87
C LEU A 305 46.30 -4.67 11.79
N GLY A 306 46.43 -5.38 10.66
CA GLY A 306 47.52 -6.35 10.42
C GLY A 306 48.90 -5.70 10.39
N LYS A 307 49.01 -4.49 9.80
CA LYS A 307 50.27 -3.73 9.76
C LYS A 307 50.67 -3.18 11.13
N SER A 308 49.71 -2.84 11.99
CA SER A 308 49.94 -2.31 13.34
C SER A 308 50.44 -3.38 14.31
N GLN A 309 50.26 -4.67 14.01
CA GLN A 309 50.72 -5.79 14.84
C GLN A 309 52.14 -6.31 14.49
N ASN A 310 52.74 -5.77 13.41
CA ASN A 310 54.09 -6.12 13.01
C ASN A 310 54.92 -4.83 12.85
N PRO A 311 55.56 -4.32 13.94
CA PRO A 311 56.45 -3.18 13.83
C PRO A 311 57.70 -3.62 13.04
N PRO A 312 58.15 -2.84 12.01
CA PRO A 312 59.37 -3.13 11.29
C PRO A 312 60.56 -3.03 12.22
N GLY A 313 61.45 -4.05 12.14
CA GLY A 313 62.68 -4.20 12.91
C GLY A 313 63.58 -2.97 12.83
N ARG A 314 64.13 -2.68 13.96
CA ARG A 314 65.16 -1.69 14.26
C ARG A 314 66.39 -1.86 13.35
N GLY A 315 66.65 -0.84 12.53
CA GLY A 315 67.89 -0.79 11.76
C GLY A 315 68.16 0.61 11.20
N GLU A 316 69.25 1.15 11.70
CA GLU A 316 70.07 2.25 11.20
C GLU A 316 69.72 3.71 11.57
N GLU A 317 70.55 4.11 12.53
CA GLU A 317 70.94 5.41 12.98
C GLU A 317 71.48 6.27 11.80
N ARG A 318 70.88 7.42 11.50
CA ARG A 318 71.52 8.50 10.77
C ARG A 318 71.28 9.85 11.47
N THR A 319 72.38 10.45 11.82
CA THR A 319 72.65 11.77 12.39
C THR A 319 71.91 12.93 11.73
N PRO A 320 71.51 13.98 12.50
CA PRO A 320 70.84 15.16 11.99
C PRO A 320 71.80 16.22 11.46
N PRO A 321 71.46 17.00 10.44
CA PRO A 321 72.08 18.28 10.12
C PRO A 321 71.32 19.45 10.81
N PRO A 322 72.01 20.61 10.95
CA PRO A 322 71.77 21.56 12.02
C PRO A 322 70.68 22.59 11.76
N ALA A 323 70.27 23.19 12.90
CA ALA A 323 69.33 24.26 13.01
C ALA A 323 69.63 25.54 12.23
N ALA A 324 68.63 26.17 11.66
CA ALA A 324 68.63 27.57 11.28
C ALA A 324 67.37 28.27 11.79
N THR A 325 67.62 29.06 12.79
CA THR A 325 67.08 30.39 13.14
C THR A 325 65.63 30.75 12.99
N ALA A 326 65.16 31.18 14.11
CA ALA A 326 63.94 31.76 14.54
C ALA A 326 63.39 32.99 13.81
N ASN A 327 62.09 33.09 13.84
CA ASN A 327 61.18 34.18 14.25
C ASN A 327 60.65 35.14 13.16
N PRO A 328 59.53 35.84 13.39
CA PRO A 328 58.53 35.76 14.48
C PRO A 328 57.06 35.60 14.04
N GLU A 329 56.28 35.28 15.04
CA GLU A 329 54.84 35.34 15.09
C GLU A 329 54.22 36.71 14.75
N PRO A 330 53.02 36.76 14.14
CA PRO A 330 52.00 37.64 14.68
C PRO A 330 50.65 36.91 14.88
N GLN A 331 50.23 37.02 16.09
CA GLN A 331 48.88 37.27 16.63
C GLN A 331 47.63 36.70 15.90
N SER A 332 46.94 35.97 16.71
CA SER A 332 45.55 35.54 16.66
C SER A 332 44.57 36.53 16.02
N GLU A 333 43.84 36.08 15.02
CA GLU A 333 42.54 36.63 14.71
C GLU A 333 41.53 35.47 14.54
N THR A 334 40.54 35.48 15.41
CA THR A 334 39.45 34.57 15.51
C THR A 334 38.53 34.71 14.30
N ALA A 335 38.61 33.81 13.34
CA ALA A 335 37.64 33.76 12.25
C ALA A 335 36.69 32.58 12.44
N ALA A 336 35.42 32.92 12.64
CA ALA A 336 34.29 31.98 12.64
C ALA A 336 34.18 31.23 11.32
N PRO A 337 33.65 29.99 11.31
CA PRO A 337 33.52 29.19 10.11
C PRO A 337 32.54 29.83 9.10
N PRO A 338 32.78 29.69 7.81
CA PRO A 338 31.91 30.27 6.79
C PRO A 338 30.54 29.61 6.81
N LYS A 339 29.53 30.45 7.00
CA LYS A 339 28.11 30.04 6.77
C LYS A 339 27.96 29.78 5.27
N THR A 340 27.74 28.52 4.93
CA THR A 340 27.28 28.13 3.59
C THR A 340 25.89 28.72 3.40
N THR A 341 25.84 29.80 2.64
CA THR A 341 24.59 30.41 2.17
C THR A 341 24.03 29.48 1.12
N VAL A 342 23.07 28.62 1.53
CA VAL A 342 22.19 27.95 0.58
C VAL A 342 21.35 29.05 -0.05
N ALA A 343 21.52 29.25 -1.35
CA ALA A 343 20.69 30.16 -2.13
C ALA A 343 19.27 29.66 -2.07
N LEU A 344 18.44 30.36 -1.29
CA LEU A 344 17.01 30.22 -1.31
C LEU A 344 16.52 30.60 -2.71
N LEU A 345 15.94 29.63 -3.41
CA LEU A 345 15.11 29.90 -4.57
C LEU A 345 14.06 30.95 -4.17
N PRO A 346 13.66 31.87 -5.06
CA PRO A 346 12.69 32.90 -4.71
C PRO A 346 11.41 32.25 -4.21
N SER A 347 11.05 32.54 -2.98
CA SER A 347 9.77 32.17 -2.38
C SER A 347 8.70 32.88 -3.20
N VAL A 348 7.97 32.10 -4.01
CA VAL A 348 6.68 32.56 -4.54
C VAL A 348 5.83 32.86 -3.31
N ALA A 349 5.46 34.12 -3.11
CA ALA A 349 4.56 34.52 -2.05
C ALA A 349 3.25 33.75 -2.25
N LEU A 350 3.02 32.72 -1.43
CA LEU A 350 1.76 32.03 -1.38
C LEU A 350 0.67 33.06 -1.03
N PRO A 351 -0.49 33.05 -1.73
CA PRO A 351 -1.63 33.84 -1.30
C PRO A 351 -1.90 33.55 0.17
N SER A 352 -2.31 34.55 0.95
CA SER A 352 -2.54 34.37 2.37
C SER A 352 -3.39 33.10 2.58
N ASN A 353 -2.93 32.12 3.34
CA ASN A 353 -3.56 30.80 3.49
C ASN A 353 -5.04 30.90 3.90
N PHE A 354 -5.44 32.02 4.49
CA PHE A 354 -6.82 32.34 4.86
C PHE A 354 -7.75 32.48 3.63
N ALA A 355 -7.35 33.19 2.59
CA ALA A 355 -8.13 33.30 1.35
C ALA A 355 -8.23 31.94 0.63
N ALA A 356 -7.21 31.10 0.72
CA ALA A 356 -7.22 29.76 0.16
C ALA A 356 -8.21 28.84 0.88
N LEU A 357 -8.42 29.00 2.20
CA LEU A 357 -9.39 28.20 2.96
C LEU A 357 -10.83 28.61 2.69
N SER A 358 -11.14 29.92 2.54
CA SER A 358 -12.52 30.40 2.40
C SER A 358 -13.21 29.86 1.15
N GLY A 359 -14.46 29.44 1.27
CA GLY A 359 -15.30 28.91 0.21
C GLY A 359 -15.86 27.53 0.50
N ARG A 360 -16.51 26.94 -0.50
CA ARG A 360 -17.14 25.62 -0.39
C ARG A 360 -16.15 24.50 -0.64
N TRP A 361 -16.18 23.51 0.24
CA TRP A 361 -15.38 22.30 0.18
C TRP A 361 -16.31 21.09 0.11
N ILE A 362 -16.21 20.32 -0.96
CA ILE A 362 -16.90 19.03 -1.04
C ILE A 362 -16.01 18.04 -0.29
N ALA A 363 -16.60 17.36 0.69
CA ALA A 363 -15.86 16.56 1.64
C ALA A 363 -16.46 15.17 1.82
N ARG A 364 -15.58 14.23 2.14
CA ARG A 364 -15.95 12.90 2.61
C ARG A 364 -15.41 12.73 4.04
N MET A 365 -16.28 12.28 4.92
CA MET A 365 -15.93 11.93 6.29
C MET A 365 -16.09 10.42 6.46
N ASN A 366 -15.02 9.75 6.86
CA ASN A 366 -14.97 8.32 7.11
C ASN A 366 -14.83 8.07 8.60
N CYS A 367 -15.84 7.43 9.19
CA CYS A 367 -15.88 7.04 10.59
C CYS A 367 -15.85 5.52 10.73
N PRO A 368 -15.44 4.96 11.88
CA PRO A 368 -15.50 3.51 12.12
C PRO A 368 -16.90 2.89 11.95
N ILE A 369 -17.94 3.70 12.04
CA ILE A 369 -19.34 3.29 11.91
C ILE A 369 -19.93 3.54 10.52
N GLY A 370 -19.16 4.11 9.59
CA GLY A 370 -19.60 4.40 8.22
C GLY A 370 -19.01 5.68 7.66
N SER A 371 -19.22 5.90 6.37
CA SER A 371 -18.76 7.09 5.66
C SER A 371 -19.94 7.95 5.24
N THR A 372 -19.76 9.25 5.24
CA THR A 372 -20.73 10.21 4.71
C THR A 372 -20.04 11.19 3.79
N ASN A 373 -20.72 11.58 2.71
CA ASN A 373 -20.32 12.67 1.83
C ASN A 373 -21.16 13.89 2.17
N GLY A 374 -20.55 15.06 2.08
CA GLY A 374 -21.23 16.31 2.35
C GLY A 374 -20.40 17.48 1.84
N PHE A 375 -20.78 18.68 2.23
CA PHE A 375 -19.97 19.86 2.01
C PHE A 375 -19.84 20.67 3.29
N ALA A 376 -18.80 21.50 3.34
CA ALA A 376 -18.63 22.50 4.37
C ALA A 376 -18.19 23.82 3.73
N ASP A 377 -18.86 24.90 4.09
CA ASP A 377 -18.49 26.24 3.70
C ASP A 377 -17.60 26.85 4.77
N PHE A 378 -16.35 27.16 4.42
CA PHE A 378 -15.39 27.81 5.32
C PHE A 378 -15.34 29.31 5.05
N ASP A 379 -15.28 30.07 6.14
CA ASP A 379 -15.01 31.50 6.15
C ASP A 379 -13.85 31.77 7.10
N ALA A 380 -12.75 32.24 6.54
CA ALA A 380 -11.52 32.50 7.28
C ALA A 380 -11.14 33.98 7.19
N SER A 381 -10.97 34.60 8.35
CA SER A 381 -10.61 36.01 8.48
C SER A 381 -9.10 36.20 8.62
N ALA A 382 -8.60 37.38 8.31
CA ALA A 382 -7.17 37.72 8.37
C ALA A 382 -6.56 37.66 9.79
N ASP A 383 -7.39 37.70 10.83
CA ASP A 383 -6.98 37.51 12.22
C ASP A 383 -6.82 36.02 12.63
N GLY A 384 -7.00 35.11 11.67
CA GLY A 384 -6.90 33.67 11.87
C GLY A 384 -8.16 33.03 12.41
N SER A 385 -9.27 33.77 12.60
CA SER A 385 -10.54 33.18 12.98
C SER A 385 -11.15 32.42 11.80
N VAL A 386 -11.76 31.26 12.09
CA VAL A 386 -12.40 30.38 11.09
C VAL A 386 -13.78 30.00 11.56
N THR A 387 -14.75 30.13 10.68
CA THR A 387 -16.08 29.53 10.81
C THR A 387 -16.27 28.49 9.71
N ALA A 388 -16.81 27.31 10.05
CA ALA A 388 -17.20 26.30 9.09
C ALA A 388 -18.68 25.97 9.29
N THR A 389 -19.43 25.90 8.19
CA THR A 389 -20.85 25.52 8.21
C THR A 389 -21.00 24.25 7.37
N ALA A 390 -21.40 23.16 8.01
CA ALA A 390 -21.64 21.88 7.33
C ALA A 390 -22.98 21.88 6.59
N ASP A 391 -23.17 20.93 5.70
CA ASP A 391 -24.38 20.76 4.88
C ASP A 391 -25.68 20.57 5.67
N ASN A 392 -25.60 20.02 6.88
CA ASN A 392 -26.71 19.89 7.83
C ASN A 392 -27.00 21.18 8.62
N GLY A 393 -26.30 22.28 8.32
CA GLY A 393 -26.42 23.57 9.01
C GLY A 393 -25.61 23.70 10.30
N ASP A 394 -24.85 22.68 10.68
CA ASP A 394 -24.01 22.71 11.87
C ASP A 394 -22.86 23.70 11.72
N ARG A 395 -22.70 24.60 12.72
CA ARG A 395 -21.69 25.65 12.70
C ARG A 395 -20.56 25.35 13.68
N TYR A 396 -19.35 25.38 13.15
CA TYR A 396 -18.10 25.20 13.89
C TYR A 396 -17.33 26.52 13.91
N THR A 397 -16.62 26.78 15.00
CA THR A 397 -15.76 27.96 15.12
C THR A 397 -14.38 27.56 15.60
N GLY A 398 -13.38 28.30 15.18
CA GLY A 398 -12.01 27.98 15.53
C GLY A 398 -10.97 28.92 14.96
N ARG A 399 -9.78 28.41 14.75
CA ARG A 399 -8.63 29.19 14.26
C ARG A 399 -7.82 28.43 13.21
N MET A 400 -7.19 29.19 12.35
CA MET A 400 -6.15 28.76 11.43
C MET A 400 -4.80 29.33 11.82
N SER A 401 -3.77 28.49 11.80
CA SER A 401 -2.37 28.89 12.03
C SER A 401 -1.49 28.20 10.99
N GLY A 402 -0.84 28.97 10.13
CA GLY A 402 -0.16 28.42 8.96
C GLY A 402 -1.14 27.65 8.05
N ASN A 403 -0.88 26.38 7.82
CA ASN A 403 -1.75 25.49 7.06
C ASN A 403 -2.70 24.65 7.94
N SER A 404 -2.62 24.78 9.25
CA SER A 404 -3.42 23.99 10.19
C SER A 404 -4.69 24.74 10.56
N VAL A 405 -5.85 24.08 10.39
CA VAL A 405 -7.18 24.56 10.71
C VAL A 405 -7.71 23.73 11.89
N SER A 406 -8.14 24.39 12.95
CA SER A 406 -8.77 23.75 14.11
C SER A 406 -10.10 24.41 14.39
N VAL A 407 -11.19 23.67 14.21
CA VAL A 407 -12.56 24.16 14.51
C VAL A 407 -13.28 23.21 15.45
N GLN A 408 -14.21 23.75 16.22
CA GLN A 408 -14.99 22.96 17.18
C GLN A 408 -16.43 23.48 17.29
N ARG A 409 -17.32 22.59 17.73
CA ARG A 409 -18.71 22.87 18.04
C ARG A 409 -19.07 22.21 19.37
N LYS A 410 -19.76 22.94 20.23
CA LYS A 410 -20.38 22.36 21.43
C LYS A 410 -21.67 21.66 21.01
N VAL A 411 -21.89 20.47 21.53
CA VAL A 411 -23.10 19.68 21.37
C VAL A 411 -23.56 19.20 22.75
N ASP A 412 -24.80 18.77 22.85
CA ASP A 412 -25.31 18.25 24.13
C ASP A 412 -24.49 17.06 24.62
N GLY A 413 -23.90 17.20 25.79
CA GLY A 413 -23.03 16.18 26.40
C GLY A 413 -21.60 16.12 25.88
N GLY A 414 -21.15 17.04 24.99
CA GLY A 414 -19.79 16.97 24.51
C GLY A 414 -19.33 18.07 23.56
N VAL A 415 -18.25 17.79 22.85
CA VAL A 415 -17.66 18.70 21.86
C VAL A 415 -17.23 17.89 20.62
N VAL A 416 -17.60 18.36 19.45
CA VAL A 416 -17.06 17.89 18.17
C VAL A 416 -15.90 18.81 17.78
N ARG A 417 -14.73 18.23 17.48
CA ARG A 417 -13.52 18.95 17.06
C ARG A 417 -13.02 18.41 15.74
N ALA A 418 -12.68 19.32 14.82
CA ALA A 418 -11.96 18.97 13.60
C ALA A 418 -10.58 19.64 13.61
N ARG A 419 -9.56 18.85 13.23
CA ARG A 419 -8.21 19.35 12.94
C ARG A 419 -7.88 18.97 11.51
N LEU A 420 -7.69 19.98 10.67
CA LEU A 420 -7.51 19.83 9.25
C LEU A 420 -6.22 20.51 8.80
N THR A 421 -5.61 20.03 7.74
CA THR A 421 -4.42 20.61 7.12
C THR A 421 -4.75 21.00 5.69
N LEU A 422 -4.59 22.28 5.36
CA LEU A 422 -4.74 22.80 4.01
C LEU A 422 -3.47 22.52 3.20
N THR A 423 -3.62 21.86 2.05
CA THR A 423 -2.54 21.63 1.08
C THR A 423 -2.89 22.33 -0.23
N VAL A 424 -1.95 23.11 -0.74
CA VAL A 424 -2.05 23.74 -2.07
C VAL A 424 -0.97 23.12 -2.96
N SER A 425 -1.40 22.38 -3.98
CA SER A 425 -0.50 21.71 -4.93
C SER A 425 0.08 22.74 -5.93
N PRO A 426 1.24 22.45 -6.57
CA PRO A 426 1.86 23.35 -7.54
C PRO A 426 0.96 23.73 -8.74
N ASN A 427 -0.02 22.89 -9.06
CA ASN A 427 -1.02 23.13 -10.10
C ASN A 427 -2.23 23.96 -9.63
N GLY A 428 -2.17 24.52 -8.42
CA GLY A 428 -3.24 25.33 -7.81
C GLY A 428 -4.40 24.55 -7.20
N ARG A 429 -4.39 23.20 -7.24
CA ARG A 429 -5.41 22.38 -6.54
C ARG A 429 -5.27 22.53 -5.03
N GLN A 430 -6.40 22.65 -4.35
CA GLN A 430 -6.47 22.78 -2.89
C GLN A 430 -7.17 21.56 -2.31
N SER A 431 -6.54 20.91 -1.32
CA SER A 431 -7.16 19.86 -0.49
C SER A 431 -7.09 20.24 0.98
N LEU A 432 -8.06 19.76 1.75
CA LEU A 432 -8.16 19.97 3.18
C LEU A 432 -8.39 18.60 3.84
N ASP A 433 -7.41 18.12 4.57
CA ASP A 433 -7.35 16.75 5.11
C ASP A 433 -7.17 16.76 6.62
N GLY A 434 -7.78 15.80 7.32
CA GLY A 434 -7.55 15.71 8.76
C GLY A 434 -8.49 14.78 9.49
N THR A 435 -8.75 15.09 10.77
CA THR A 435 -9.53 14.26 11.67
C THR A 435 -10.64 15.03 12.34
N VAL A 436 -11.77 14.35 12.56
CA VAL A 436 -12.91 14.83 13.33
C VAL A 436 -13.14 13.91 14.52
N VAL A 437 -13.25 14.48 15.72
CA VAL A 437 -13.47 13.77 16.97
C VAL A 437 -14.73 14.27 17.61
N ASP A 438 -15.67 13.39 17.90
CA ASP A 438 -16.82 13.65 18.75
C ASP A 438 -16.57 13.06 20.15
N SER A 439 -16.47 13.90 21.15
CA SER A 439 -16.14 13.47 22.51
C SER A 439 -17.21 12.60 23.19
N ARG A 440 -18.40 12.48 22.60
CA ARG A 440 -19.48 11.61 23.08
C ARG A 440 -19.33 10.16 22.59
N LEU A 441 -18.50 9.96 21.58
CA LEU A 441 -18.36 8.66 20.91
C LEU A 441 -17.05 7.99 21.38
N SER A 442 -17.16 6.72 21.74
CA SER A 442 -16.03 5.93 22.28
C SER A 442 -15.21 5.23 21.20
N PHE A 443 -15.31 5.64 19.94
CA PHE A 443 -14.55 5.05 18.86
C PHE A 443 -13.45 5.98 18.32
N ALA A 444 -12.59 5.45 17.47
CA ALA A 444 -11.50 6.20 16.87
C ALA A 444 -11.99 7.44 16.11
N PRO A 445 -11.15 8.49 15.97
CA PRO A 445 -11.48 9.67 15.19
C PRO A 445 -11.91 9.34 13.77
N CYS A 446 -12.86 10.12 13.23
CA CYS A 446 -13.20 10.08 11.82
C CYS A 446 -12.12 10.81 11.00
N SER A 447 -11.76 10.28 9.82
CA SER A 447 -10.97 11.03 8.85
C SER A 447 -11.87 11.94 8.02
N TRP A 448 -11.37 13.13 7.69
CA TRP A 448 -12.06 14.11 6.84
C TRP A 448 -11.16 14.47 5.67
N HIS A 449 -11.70 14.39 4.46
CA HIS A 449 -11.00 14.74 3.24
C HIS A 449 -11.90 15.61 2.37
N GLY A 450 -11.46 16.81 2.04
CA GLY A 450 -12.21 17.77 1.25
C GLY A 450 -11.38 18.38 0.13
N ASN A 451 -12.04 18.61 -1.01
CA ASN A 451 -11.51 19.36 -2.13
C ASN A 451 -12.32 20.63 -2.33
N LYS A 452 -11.65 21.72 -2.65
CA LYS A 452 -12.31 22.99 -2.90
C LYS A 452 -13.10 22.90 -4.20
N HIS A 453 -14.36 23.36 -4.13
CA HIS A 453 -15.25 23.40 -5.29
C HIS A 453 -14.93 24.56 -6.19
#